data_79d74f7ca24f9fbf793721ff7cac58e1
#
_entry.id   79d74f7ca24f9fbf793721ff7cac58e1
#
_cell.length_a   1.000
_cell.length_b   1.000
_cell.length_c   1.000
_cell.angle_alpha   90.00
_cell.angle_beta   90.00
_cell.angle_gamma   90.00
#
_symmetry.space_group_name_H-M   'P 1'
#
loop_
_entity.id
_entity.type
_entity.pdbx_description
1 polymer ?
#
loop_
_entity_poly.entity_id
_entity_poly.type
_entity_poly.pdbx_seq_one_letter_code
_entity_poly.pdbx_strand_id
1 'polypeptide(L)'
;MMGSMATLLLALAVGSTGLYAGFMLIFLTGIMPALARLGDAEFVGAMRRINEYVPKPVFLIVFLGVAAFPLAAFLVPVDGRSDTQTWLVLAGLVCAVLNHLVTIGGNIPLNNALAASERTGEAPSAVRAAFERRWNGFHAVRTALITAAFGLLIAATLN
;
A
#
# COMPACT_ATOMS: atom_id res chain seq x y z
N MET A 1 27.41 2.83 -16.73
CA MET A 1 26.06 2.86 -17.31
C MET A 1 25.32 1.63 -16.77
N MET A 2 24.23 1.79 -16.00
CA MET A 2 23.43 0.65 -15.53
C MET A 2 22.99 -0.16 -16.75
N GLY A 3 23.09 -1.49 -16.68
CA GLY A 3 22.57 -2.35 -17.74
C GLY A 3 21.08 -2.08 -17.96
N SER A 4 20.58 -2.20 -19.18
CA SER A 4 19.17 -1.92 -19.54
C SER A 4 18.14 -2.62 -18.63
N MET A 5 18.45 -3.82 -18.17
CA MET A 5 17.61 -4.60 -17.25
C MET A 5 17.50 -3.94 -15.87
N ALA A 6 18.62 -3.50 -15.29
CA ALA A 6 18.63 -2.87 -13.98
C ALA A 6 17.87 -1.54 -13.97
N THR A 7 18.04 -0.74 -15.02
CA THR A 7 17.28 0.49 -15.24
C THR A 7 15.78 0.21 -15.34
N LEU A 8 15.40 -0.81 -16.10
CA LEU A 8 13.99 -1.20 -16.23
C LEU A 8 13.39 -1.64 -14.88
N LEU A 9 14.10 -2.49 -14.12
CA LEU A 9 13.63 -2.96 -12.82
C LEU A 9 13.46 -1.82 -11.82
N LEU A 10 14.40 -0.88 -11.78
CA LEU A 10 14.30 0.30 -10.91
C LEU A 10 13.16 1.23 -11.36
N ALA A 11 12.96 1.42 -12.65
CA ALA A 11 11.83 2.18 -13.18
C ALA A 11 10.48 1.53 -12.83
N LEU A 12 10.37 0.19 -12.93
CA LEU A 12 9.18 -0.56 -12.52
C LEU A 12 8.95 -0.47 -11.01
N ALA A 13 10.02 -0.50 -10.20
CA ALA A 13 9.94 -0.31 -8.76
C ALA A 13 9.41 1.09 -8.41
N VAL A 14 9.93 2.14 -9.02
CA VAL A 14 9.45 3.53 -8.84
C VAL A 14 8.00 3.64 -9.31
N GLY A 15 7.67 3.13 -10.50
CA GLY A 15 6.32 3.20 -11.07
C GLY A 15 5.28 2.51 -10.21
N SER A 16 5.54 1.28 -9.77
CA SER A 16 4.60 0.51 -8.92
C SER A 16 4.42 1.14 -7.55
N THR A 17 5.50 1.57 -6.90
CA THR A 17 5.42 2.21 -5.57
C THR A 17 4.75 3.57 -5.64
N GLY A 18 5.00 4.36 -6.69
CA GLY A 18 4.36 5.66 -6.90
C GLY A 18 2.86 5.55 -7.15
N LEU A 19 2.44 4.63 -8.04
CA LEU A 19 1.02 4.33 -8.27
C LEU A 19 0.31 3.89 -6.98
N TYR A 20 0.92 2.97 -6.25
CA TYR A 20 0.34 2.48 -5.02
C TYR A 20 0.31 3.56 -3.92
N ALA A 21 1.35 4.38 -3.80
CA ALA A 21 1.36 5.54 -2.89
C ALA A 21 0.23 6.52 -3.22
N GLY A 22 -0.02 6.79 -4.50
CA GLY A 22 -1.16 7.61 -4.95
C GLY A 22 -2.51 7.03 -4.53
N PHE A 23 -2.72 5.71 -4.66
CA PHE A 23 -3.93 5.05 -4.16
C PHE A 23 -4.08 5.18 -2.65
N MET A 24 -3.00 5.02 -1.89
CA MET A 24 -3.04 5.15 -0.44
C MET A 24 -3.30 6.60 0.01
N LEU A 25 -2.65 7.56 -0.63
CA LEU A 25 -2.81 8.98 -0.31
C LEU A 25 -4.23 9.48 -0.56
N ILE A 26 -4.85 9.14 -1.70
CA ILE A 26 -6.23 9.58 -1.96
C ILE A 26 -7.22 8.96 -0.96
N PHE A 27 -6.98 7.71 -0.53
CA PHE A 27 -7.79 7.12 0.53
C PHE A 27 -7.62 7.86 1.86
N LEU A 28 -6.38 8.18 2.24
CA LEU A 28 -6.07 8.86 3.50
C LEU A 28 -6.64 10.29 3.55
N THR A 29 -6.49 11.04 2.45
CA THR A 29 -6.74 12.49 2.43
C THR A 29 -8.11 12.88 1.87
N GLY A 30 -8.76 12.00 1.12
CA GLY A 30 -10.02 12.27 0.44
C GLY A 30 -11.13 11.28 0.79
N ILE A 31 -10.92 9.99 0.50
CA ILE A 31 -12.00 9.00 0.58
C ILE A 31 -12.44 8.77 2.03
N MET A 32 -11.52 8.44 2.93
CA MET A 32 -11.88 8.18 4.33
C MET A 32 -12.47 9.41 5.05
N PRO A 33 -11.93 10.63 4.89
CA PRO A 33 -12.59 11.83 5.41
C PRO A 33 -13.99 12.09 4.85
N ALA A 34 -14.24 11.78 3.57
CA ALA A 34 -15.57 11.89 2.98
C ALA A 34 -16.53 10.85 3.56
N LEU A 35 -16.10 9.59 3.65
CA LEU A 35 -16.89 8.51 4.24
C LEU A 35 -17.21 8.75 5.71
N ALA A 36 -16.30 9.39 6.46
CA ALA A 36 -16.51 9.72 7.88
C ALA A 36 -17.71 10.65 8.12
N ARG A 37 -18.19 11.35 7.08
CA ARG A 37 -19.37 12.22 7.14
C ARG A 37 -20.70 11.50 6.90
N LEU A 38 -20.65 10.24 6.50
CA LEU A 38 -21.84 9.42 6.28
C LEU A 38 -22.42 8.89 7.59
N GLY A 39 -23.69 8.55 7.59
CA GLY A 39 -24.30 7.76 8.66
C GLY A 39 -23.66 6.38 8.77
N ASP A 40 -23.80 5.72 9.94
CA ASP A 40 -23.09 4.46 10.22
C ASP A 40 -23.44 3.35 9.21
N ALA A 41 -24.70 3.22 8.85
CA ALA A 41 -25.14 2.21 7.88
C ALA A 41 -24.57 2.48 6.47
N GLU A 42 -24.53 3.75 6.06
CA GLU A 42 -23.99 4.16 4.77
C GLU A 42 -22.47 3.96 4.72
N PHE A 43 -21.75 4.34 5.81
CA PHE A 43 -20.32 4.11 5.95
C PHE A 43 -19.97 2.63 5.82
N VAL A 44 -20.65 1.78 6.60
CA VAL A 44 -20.43 0.32 6.60
C VAL A 44 -20.71 -0.26 5.22
N GLY A 45 -21.82 0.12 4.60
CA GLY A 45 -22.19 -0.32 3.25
C GLY A 45 -21.16 0.11 2.19
N ALA A 46 -20.73 1.37 2.21
CA ALA A 46 -19.73 1.89 1.28
C ALA A 46 -18.38 1.18 1.44
N MET A 47 -17.87 1.01 2.68
CA MET A 47 -16.61 0.34 2.93
C MET A 47 -16.63 -1.15 2.54
N ARG A 48 -17.75 -1.86 2.72
CA ARG A 48 -17.89 -3.24 2.22
C ARG A 48 -17.74 -3.28 0.70
N ARG A 49 -18.43 -2.41 -0.04
CA ARG A 49 -18.33 -2.31 -1.50
C ARG A 49 -16.91 -1.98 -1.95
N ILE A 50 -16.26 -1.01 -1.32
CA ILE A 50 -14.86 -0.66 -1.62
C ILE A 50 -13.96 -1.87 -1.43
N ASN A 51 -14.07 -2.58 -0.30
CA ASN A 51 -13.25 -3.76 -0.02
C ASN A 51 -13.52 -4.95 -0.97
N GLU A 52 -14.71 -5.02 -1.55
CA GLU A 52 -15.06 -6.01 -2.58
C GLU A 52 -14.47 -5.66 -3.95
N TYR A 53 -14.47 -4.38 -4.32
CA TYR A 53 -14.15 -3.94 -5.68
C TYR A 53 -12.71 -3.48 -5.87
N VAL A 54 -12.04 -2.99 -4.83
CA VAL A 54 -10.65 -2.53 -4.93
C VAL A 54 -9.66 -3.68 -5.20
N PRO A 55 -9.69 -4.84 -4.51
CA PRO A 55 -8.72 -5.91 -4.73
C PRO A 55 -8.99 -6.71 -6.02
N LYS A 56 -9.14 -6.02 -7.14
CA LYS A 56 -9.27 -6.60 -8.49
C LYS A 56 -7.90 -6.70 -9.17
N PRO A 57 -7.77 -7.41 -10.30
CA PRO A 57 -6.48 -7.74 -10.90
C PRO A 57 -5.51 -6.57 -11.06
N VAL A 58 -5.98 -5.41 -11.51
CA VAL A 58 -5.12 -4.22 -11.70
C VAL A 58 -4.49 -3.78 -10.39
N PHE A 59 -5.29 -3.69 -9.32
CA PHE A 59 -4.77 -3.34 -8.00
C PHE A 59 -3.79 -4.40 -7.48
N LEU A 60 -4.12 -5.69 -7.66
CA LEU A 60 -3.26 -6.79 -7.20
C LEU A 60 -1.91 -6.82 -7.93
N ILE A 61 -1.89 -6.56 -9.23
CA ILE A 61 -0.64 -6.45 -10.00
C ILE A 61 0.24 -5.34 -9.43
N VAL A 62 -0.33 -4.14 -9.21
CA VAL A 62 0.41 -3.03 -8.61
C VAL A 62 0.87 -3.38 -7.19
N PHE A 63 -0.01 -3.94 -6.36
CA PHE A 63 0.30 -4.34 -4.99
C PHE A 63 1.45 -5.34 -4.92
N LEU A 64 1.44 -6.38 -5.75
CA LEU A 64 2.55 -7.35 -5.81
C LEU A 64 3.83 -6.73 -6.37
N GLY A 65 3.72 -5.87 -7.39
CA GLY A 65 4.84 -5.14 -7.97
C GLY A 65 5.58 -4.25 -6.99
N VAL A 66 4.87 -3.69 -5.99
CA VAL A 66 5.44 -2.86 -4.91
C VAL A 66 6.57 -3.56 -4.15
N ALA A 67 6.51 -4.87 -3.94
CA ALA A 67 7.58 -5.63 -3.30
C ALA A 67 8.47 -6.34 -4.32
N ALA A 68 7.90 -6.90 -5.39
CA ALA A 68 8.61 -7.72 -6.34
C ALA A 68 9.67 -6.93 -7.14
N PHE A 69 9.35 -5.73 -7.62
CA PHE A 69 10.29 -4.95 -8.41
C PHE A 69 11.44 -4.36 -7.60
N PRO A 70 11.26 -3.79 -6.40
CA PRO A 70 12.40 -3.38 -5.56
C PRO A 70 13.27 -4.57 -5.16
N LEU A 71 12.67 -5.74 -4.87
CA LEU A 71 13.43 -6.96 -4.59
C LEU A 71 14.27 -7.38 -5.79
N ALA A 72 13.67 -7.43 -6.98
CA ALA A 72 14.40 -7.76 -8.20
C ALA A 72 15.50 -6.73 -8.50
N ALA A 73 15.22 -5.43 -8.34
CA ALA A 73 16.21 -4.37 -8.50
C ALA A 73 17.37 -4.49 -7.51
N PHE A 74 17.12 -4.97 -6.28
CA PHE A 74 18.16 -5.22 -5.29
C PHE A 74 19.03 -6.43 -5.63
N LEU A 75 18.40 -7.55 -6.05
CA LEU A 75 19.07 -8.83 -6.27
C LEU A 75 19.87 -8.88 -7.59
N VAL A 76 19.46 -8.13 -8.61
CA VAL A 76 20.16 -8.14 -9.91
C VAL A 76 21.52 -7.43 -9.77
N PRO A 77 22.63 -8.12 -10.09
CA PRO A 77 23.95 -7.52 -10.08
C PRO A 77 24.04 -6.36 -11.08
N VAL A 78 24.65 -5.27 -10.65
CA VAL A 78 24.86 -4.07 -11.49
C VAL A 78 26.30 -3.61 -11.31
N ASP A 79 27.06 -3.70 -12.39
CA ASP A 79 28.44 -3.21 -12.38
C ASP A 79 28.46 -1.69 -12.17
N GLY A 80 29.29 -1.25 -11.21
CA GLY A 80 29.42 0.17 -10.86
C GLY A 80 28.27 0.76 -10.04
N ARG A 81 27.38 -0.07 -9.48
CA ARG A 81 26.38 0.41 -8.50
C ARG A 81 27.08 0.99 -7.28
N SER A 82 26.73 2.23 -6.92
CA SER A 82 27.26 2.84 -5.71
C SER A 82 26.70 2.19 -4.44
N ASP A 83 27.44 2.27 -3.33
CA ASP A 83 26.93 1.84 -2.03
C ASP A 83 25.66 2.62 -1.63
N THR A 84 25.64 3.92 -1.91
CA THR A 84 24.49 4.78 -1.64
C THR A 84 23.24 4.28 -2.39
N GLN A 85 23.35 3.98 -3.68
CA GLN A 85 22.26 3.43 -4.46
C GLN A 85 21.76 2.10 -3.89
N THR A 86 22.69 1.23 -3.50
CA THR A 86 22.37 -0.08 -2.90
C THR A 86 21.57 0.07 -1.61
N TRP A 87 21.99 0.96 -0.71
CA TRP A 87 21.30 1.22 0.54
C TRP A 87 19.93 1.88 0.34
N LEU A 88 19.80 2.77 -0.64
CA LEU A 88 18.50 3.40 -0.97
C LEU A 88 17.50 2.38 -1.51
N VAL A 89 17.92 1.47 -2.40
CA VAL A 89 17.06 0.39 -2.90
C VAL A 89 16.66 -0.55 -1.78
N LEU A 90 17.60 -0.94 -0.91
CA LEU A 90 17.32 -1.80 0.23
C LEU A 90 16.34 -1.14 1.22
N ALA A 91 16.55 0.12 1.56
CA ALA A 91 15.65 0.86 2.45
C ALA A 91 14.23 1.00 1.85
N GLY A 92 14.14 1.27 0.54
CA GLY A 92 12.87 1.29 -0.19
C GLY A 92 12.16 -0.07 -0.15
N LEU A 93 12.90 -1.16 -0.38
CA LEU A 93 12.38 -2.53 -0.28
C LEU A 93 11.88 -2.85 1.14
N VAL A 94 12.64 -2.49 2.18
CA VAL A 94 12.23 -2.70 3.58
C VAL A 94 10.91 -1.97 3.87
N CYS A 95 10.79 -0.71 3.47
CA CYS A 95 9.56 0.04 3.62
C CYS A 95 8.38 -0.61 2.86
N ALA A 96 8.61 -1.11 1.65
CA ALA A 96 7.60 -1.80 0.85
C ALA A 96 7.14 -3.11 1.52
N VAL A 97 8.07 -3.90 2.05
CA VAL A 97 7.75 -5.14 2.78
C VAL A 97 6.97 -4.82 4.06
N LEU A 98 7.39 -3.84 4.84
CA LEU A 98 6.66 -3.41 6.04
C LEU A 98 5.24 -2.94 5.72
N ASN A 99 5.04 -2.20 4.60
CA ASN A 99 3.70 -1.85 4.12
C ASN A 99 2.83 -3.10 3.88
N HIS A 100 3.38 -4.16 3.28
CA HIS A 100 2.65 -5.42 3.07
C HIS A 100 2.30 -6.10 4.39
N LEU A 101 3.25 -6.16 5.34
CA LEU A 101 3.02 -6.76 6.65
C LEU A 101 1.91 -6.02 7.41
N VAL A 102 1.92 -4.67 7.40
CA VAL A 102 0.84 -3.86 8.00
C VAL A 102 -0.51 -4.12 7.30
N THR A 103 -0.51 -4.25 5.98
CA THR A 103 -1.73 -4.56 5.22
C THR A 103 -2.29 -5.93 5.60
N ILE A 104 -1.44 -6.96 5.61
CA ILE A 104 -1.82 -8.35 5.88
C ILE A 104 -2.22 -8.55 7.34
N GLY A 105 -1.45 -8.00 8.28
CA GLY A 105 -1.71 -8.15 9.72
C GLY A 105 -2.74 -7.18 10.30
N GLY A 106 -3.01 -6.07 9.63
CA GLY A 106 -3.88 -5.00 10.12
C GLY A 106 -5.15 -4.80 9.29
N ASN A 107 -5.01 -4.27 8.06
CA ASN A 107 -6.18 -3.88 7.28
C ASN A 107 -7.00 -5.07 6.77
N ILE A 108 -6.38 -6.16 6.30
CA ILE A 108 -7.10 -7.33 5.77
C ILE A 108 -7.96 -8.01 6.85
N PRO A 109 -7.50 -8.28 8.07
CA PRO A 109 -8.35 -8.84 9.11
C PRO A 109 -9.55 -7.96 9.45
N LEU A 110 -9.38 -6.64 9.48
CA LEU A 110 -10.49 -5.71 9.70
C LEU A 110 -11.48 -5.72 8.53
N ASN A 111 -11.00 -5.77 7.29
CA ASN A 111 -11.87 -5.90 6.11
C ASN A 111 -12.68 -7.20 6.16
N ASN A 112 -12.07 -8.30 6.56
CA ASN A 112 -12.74 -9.59 6.70
C ASN A 112 -13.80 -9.56 7.80
N ALA A 113 -13.51 -8.94 8.95
CA ALA A 113 -14.47 -8.76 10.03
C ALA A 113 -15.65 -7.87 9.58
N LEU A 114 -15.37 -6.78 8.86
CA LEU A 114 -16.39 -5.92 8.28
C LEU A 114 -17.31 -6.67 7.29
N ALA A 115 -16.74 -7.52 6.45
CA ALA A 115 -17.52 -8.36 5.53
C ALA A 115 -18.37 -9.40 6.30
N ALA A 116 -17.80 -10.04 7.32
CA ALA A 116 -18.50 -11.05 8.12
C ALA A 116 -19.69 -10.45 8.90
N SER A 117 -19.60 -9.20 9.34
CA SER A 117 -20.68 -8.53 10.09
C SER A 117 -21.98 -8.34 9.30
N GLU A 118 -21.98 -8.52 7.97
CA GLU A 118 -23.19 -8.54 7.15
C GLU A 118 -24.13 -9.70 7.52
N ARG A 119 -23.55 -10.83 7.94
CA ARG A 119 -24.29 -12.05 8.29
C ARG A 119 -24.69 -12.13 9.74
N THR A 120 -24.09 -11.34 10.61
CA THR A 120 -24.36 -11.42 12.07
C THR A 120 -25.49 -10.52 12.53
N GLY A 121 -25.96 -9.60 11.69
CA GLY A 121 -27.02 -8.65 12.06
C GLY A 121 -26.61 -7.62 13.10
N GLU A 122 -25.29 -7.43 13.32
CA GLU A 122 -24.76 -6.43 14.24
C GLU A 122 -25.19 -5.00 13.84
N ALA A 123 -25.47 -4.17 14.84
CA ALA A 123 -25.83 -2.77 14.61
C ALA A 123 -24.71 -2.04 13.84
N PRO A 124 -25.00 -1.28 12.78
CA PRO A 124 -24.00 -0.57 11.98
C PRO A 124 -23.06 0.32 12.82
N SER A 125 -23.58 0.96 13.88
CA SER A 125 -22.79 1.78 14.80
C SER A 125 -21.69 0.98 15.53
N ALA A 126 -22.01 -0.23 15.99
CA ALA A 126 -21.04 -1.12 16.64
C ALA A 126 -19.97 -1.60 15.65
N VAL A 127 -20.40 -1.99 14.43
CA VAL A 127 -19.49 -2.42 13.34
C VAL A 127 -18.52 -1.30 12.96
N ARG A 128 -19.02 -0.08 12.79
CA ARG A 128 -18.21 1.10 12.47
C ARG A 128 -17.21 1.41 13.59
N ALA A 129 -17.65 1.43 14.83
CA ALA A 129 -16.80 1.70 15.99
C ALA A 129 -15.63 0.71 16.11
N ALA A 130 -15.88 -0.58 15.81
CA ALA A 130 -14.84 -1.61 15.82
C ALA A 130 -13.85 -1.49 14.66
N PHE A 131 -14.28 -0.94 13.53
CA PHE A 131 -13.54 -0.90 12.28
C PHE A 131 -12.76 0.41 12.05
N GLU A 132 -13.45 1.55 12.02
CA GLU A 132 -12.98 2.80 11.39
C GLU A 132 -11.66 3.31 11.95
N ARG A 133 -11.57 3.52 13.27
CA ARG A 133 -10.37 4.07 13.92
C ARG A 133 -9.15 3.17 13.73
N ARG A 134 -9.31 1.87 13.91
CA ARG A 134 -8.22 0.90 13.78
C ARG A 134 -7.73 0.79 12.34
N TRP A 135 -8.67 0.72 11.40
CA TRP A 135 -8.36 0.64 9.97
C TRP A 135 -7.62 1.89 9.50
N ASN A 136 -8.09 3.07 9.89
CA ASN A 136 -7.43 4.34 9.57
C ASN A 136 -6.02 4.42 10.16
N GLY A 137 -5.79 3.92 11.37
CA GLY A 137 -4.46 3.86 11.99
C GLY A 137 -3.48 3.04 11.16
N PHE A 138 -3.85 1.79 10.81
CA PHE A 138 -3.02 0.94 9.94
C PHE A 138 -2.86 1.55 8.55
N HIS A 139 -3.92 2.18 8.02
CA HIS A 139 -3.86 2.83 6.73
C HIS A 139 -2.88 4.01 6.70
N ALA A 140 -2.85 4.83 7.73
CA ALA A 140 -1.88 5.94 7.85
C ALA A 140 -0.42 5.42 7.88
N VAL A 141 -0.16 4.37 8.68
CA VAL A 141 1.17 3.76 8.77
C VAL A 141 1.63 3.21 7.41
N ARG A 142 0.78 2.41 6.73
CA ARG A 142 1.16 1.85 5.43
C ARG A 142 1.30 2.92 4.34
N THR A 143 0.53 4.01 4.42
CA THR A 143 0.66 5.15 3.50
C THR A 143 1.99 5.85 3.68
N ALA A 144 2.42 6.11 4.93
CA ALA A 144 3.73 6.68 5.23
C ALA A 144 4.86 5.79 4.72
N LEU A 145 4.78 4.48 4.98
CA LEU A 145 5.79 3.50 4.54
C LEU A 145 5.94 3.47 3.02
N ILE A 146 4.82 3.41 2.28
CA ILE A 146 4.92 3.33 0.81
C ILE A 146 5.34 4.67 0.18
N THR A 147 4.96 5.79 0.77
CA THR A 147 5.43 7.11 0.33
C THR A 147 6.93 7.25 0.56
N ALA A 148 7.44 6.78 1.71
CA ALA A 148 8.88 6.73 1.98
C ALA A 148 9.61 5.80 0.99
N ALA A 149 9.07 4.59 0.72
CA ALA A 149 9.64 3.67 -0.27
C ALA A 149 9.76 4.33 -1.64
N PHE A 150 8.71 5.01 -2.10
CA PHE A 150 8.70 5.72 -3.36
C PHE A 150 9.79 6.80 -3.43
N GLY A 151 9.90 7.64 -2.39
CA GLY A 151 10.94 8.68 -2.32
C GLY A 151 12.36 8.11 -2.31
N LEU A 152 12.61 7.03 -1.55
CA LEU A 152 13.91 6.35 -1.49
C LEU A 152 14.29 5.73 -2.84
N LEU A 153 13.33 5.12 -3.55
CA LEU A 153 13.58 4.54 -4.87
C LEU A 153 13.81 5.62 -5.93
N ILE A 154 13.13 6.77 -5.87
CA ILE A 154 13.47 7.93 -6.69
C ILE A 154 14.90 8.39 -6.40
N ALA A 155 15.27 8.56 -5.12
CA ALA A 155 16.62 8.95 -4.76
C ALA A 155 17.67 7.96 -5.30
N ALA A 156 17.35 6.66 -5.33
CA ALA A 156 18.23 5.64 -5.91
C ALA A 156 18.42 5.80 -7.44
N THR A 157 17.48 6.41 -8.16
CA THR A 157 17.67 6.69 -9.60
C THR A 157 18.63 7.85 -9.89
N LEU A 158 18.90 8.67 -8.88
CA LEU A 158 19.74 9.87 -8.98
C LEU A 158 21.20 9.62 -8.54
N ASN A 159 21.52 8.41 -8.04
CA ASN A 159 22.82 7.99 -7.55
C ASN A 159 23.37 6.78 -8.31
#